data_c1300c684838d504f16ad738023bc3dd
#
_entry.id   c1300c684838d504f16ad738023bc3dd
#
_cell.length_a   1.000
_cell.length_b   1.000
_cell.length_c   1.000
_cell.angle_alpha   90.00
_cell.angle_beta   90.00
_cell.angle_gamma   90.00
#
_symmetry.space_group_name_H-M   'P 1'
#
loop_
_entity.id
_entity.type
_entity.pdbx_description
1 polymer ?
#
loop_
_entity_poly.entity_id
_entity_poly.type
_entity_poly.pdbx_seq_one_letter_code
_entity_poly.pdbx_strand_id
1 'polypeptide(L)' 'MTADKTLLQMKYARIISLLAKKMNTSEIKAMELFYNSHTYYFMSNGISDFHCLSDAYLTEEIILELTNKLV' A
#
# COMPACT_ATOMS: atom_id res chain seq x y z
N MET A 1 7.63 -14.89 -11.60
CA MET A 1 8.32 -15.11 -10.34
C MET A 1 7.37 -14.89 -9.18
N THR A 2 7.32 -15.82 -8.24
CA THR A 2 6.41 -15.71 -7.11
C THR A 2 7.02 -14.84 -6.03
N ALA A 3 6.28 -13.86 -5.54
CA ALA A 3 6.77 -13.01 -4.45
C ALA A 3 6.85 -13.85 -3.16
N ASP A 4 7.94 -13.68 -2.42
CA ASP A 4 8.09 -14.33 -1.13
C ASP A 4 7.12 -13.68 -0.14
N LYS A 5 6.32 -14.50 0.56
CA LYS A 5 5.31 -14.00 1.48
C LYS A 5 5.91 -13.17 2.62
N THR A 6 7.06 -13.58 3.13
CA THR A 6 7.73 -12.85 4.21
C THR A 6 8.18 -11.48 3.74
N LEU A 7 8.82 -11.42 2.56
CA LEU A 7 9.27 -10.15 2.00
C LEU A 7 8.09 -9.25 1.69
N LEU A 8 6.99 -9.83 1.22
CA LEU A 8 5.79 -9.07 0.89
C LEU A 8 5.16 -8.46 2.16
N GLN A 9 5.11 -9.23 3.25
CA GLN A 9 4.60 -8.72 4.53
C GLN A 9 5.46 -7.57 5.05
N MET A 10 6.78 -7.68 4.91
CA MET A 10 7.69 -6.61 5.31
C MET A 10 7.45 -5.36 4.48
N LYS A 11 7.20 -5.53 3.20
CA LYS A 11 6.89 -4.42 2.30
C LYS A 11 5.58 -3.74 2.71
N TYR A 12 4.57 -4.51 3.03
CA TYR A 12 3.30 -3.97 3.51
C TYR A 12 3.51 -3.10 4.76
N ALA A 13 4.28 -3.62 5.71
CA ALA A 13 4.57 -2.88 6.95
C ALA A 13 5.24 -1.54 6.66
N ARG A 14 6.20 -1.52 5.73
CA ARG A 14 6.88 -0.27 5.36
C ARG A 14 5.93 0.72 4.71
N ILE A 15 5.05 0.23 3.83
CA ILE A 15 4.08 1.10 3.16
C ILE A 15 3.09 1.67 4.17
N ILE A 16 2.60 0.84 5.08
CA ILE A 16 1.68 1.30 6.12
C ILE A 16 2.31 2.39 6.97
N SER A 17 3.57 2.21 7.35
CA SER A 17 4.30 3.19 8.14
C SER A 17 4.48 4.51 7.38
N LEU A 18 4.83 4.44 6.10
CA LEU A 18 4.95 5.63 5.25
C LEU A 18 3.59 6.34 5.10
N LEU A 19 2.55 5.56 4.89
CA LEU A 19 1.21 6.08 4.71
C LEU A 19 0.76 6.83 5.97
N ALA A 20 1.02 6.26 7.14
CA ALA A 20 0.69 6.89 8.41
C ALA A 20 1.39 8.24 8.55
N LYS A 21 2.66 8.30 8.19
CA LYS A 21 3.44 9.54 8.27
C LYS A 21 2.93 10.60 7.30
N LYS A 22 2.70 10.20 6.06
CA LYS A 22 2.27 11.14 5.01
C LYS A 22 0.87 11.68 5.25
N MET A 23 0.00 10.86 5.81
CA MET A 23 -1.37 11.27 6.10
C MET A 23 -1.54 11.82 7.51
N ASN A 24 -0.46 11.82 8.30
CA ASN A 24 -0.48 12.28 9.68
C ASN A 24 -1.58 11.58 10.49
N THR A 25 -1.58 10.27 10.42
CA THR A 25 -2.56 9.44 11.11
C THR A 25 -1.88 8.28 11.84
N SER A 26 -2.65 7.52 12.61
CA SER A 26 -2.09 6.37 13.32
C SER A 26 -1.77 5.23 12.34
N GLU A 27 -0.88 4.33 12.77
CA GLU A 27 -0.56 3.17 11.95
C GLU A 27 -1.76 2.23 11.82
N ILE A 28 -2.60 2.15 12.83
CA ILE A 28 -3.82 1.34 12.77
C ILE A 28 -4.76 1.88 11.70
N LYS A 29 -4.94 3.19 11.65
CA LYS A 29 -5.77 3.80 10.61
C LYS A 29 -5.16 3.61 9.22
N ALA A 30 -3.85 3.79 9.12
CA ALA A 30 -3.15 3.59 7.85
C ALA A 30 -3.27 2.14 7.39
N MET A 31 -3.21 1.19 8.32
CA MET A 31 -3.37 -0.23 8.01
C MET A 31 -4.75 -0.52 7.43
N GLU A 32 -5.80 0.05 8.02
CA GLU A 32 -7.16 -0.09 7.50
C GLU A 32 -7.25 0.46 6.08
N LEU A 33 -6.72 1.65 5.86
CA LEU A 33 -6.73 2.28 4.54
C LEU A 33 -5.97 1.44 3.53
N PHE A 34 -4.82 0.91 3.92
CA PHE A 34 -3.99 0.08 3.05
C PHE A 34 -4.73 -1.19 2.61
N TYR A 35 -5.28 -1.94 3.57
CA TYR A 35 -5.92 -3.21 3.24
C TYR A 35 -7.23 -3.06 2.48
N ASN A 36 -7.81 -1.86 2.47
CA ASN A 36 -9.01 -1.58 1.69
C ASN A 36 -8.70 -0.91 0.36
N SER A 37 -7.43 -0.74 0.01
CA SER A 37 -7.05 -0.07 -1.23
C SER A 37 -7.00 -1.01 -2.42
N HIS A 38 -7.19 -0.45 -3.61
CA HIS A 38 -6.99 -1.19 -4.85
C HIS A 38 -5.51 -1.54 -5.03
N THR A 39 -4.63 -0.69 -4.54
CA THR A 39 -3.19 -0.92 -4.58
C THR A 39 -2.84 -2.23 -3.86
N TYR A 40 -3.38 -2.45 -2.67
CA TYR A 40 -3.17 -3.71 -1.96
C TYR A 40 -3.69 -4.90 -2.77
N TYR A 41 -4.88 -4.76 -3.33
CA TYR A 41 -5.47 -5.82 -4.15
C TYR A 41 -4.55 -6.21 -5.31
N PHE A 42 -4.02 -5.21 -6.03
CA PHE A 42 -3.12 -5.47 -7.14
C PHE A 42 -1.82 -6.13 -6.68
N MET A 43 -1.26 -5.67 -5.55
CA MET A 43 -0.03 -6.23 -5.01
C MET A 43 -0.21 -7.69 -4.58
N SER A 44 -1.27 -7.98 -3.84
CA SER A 44 -1.50 -9.31 -3.28
C SER A 44 -1.85 -10.33 -4.35
N ASN A 45 -2.38 -9.89 -5.47
CA ASN A 45 -2.73 -10.77 -6.59
C ASN A 45 -1.67 -10.77 -7.70
N GLY A 46 -0.57 -10.05 -7.51
CA GLY A 46 0.53 -10.03 -8.46
C GLY A 46 0.17 -9.42 -9.81
N ILE A 47 -0.84 -8.56 -9.85
CA ILE A 47 -1.30 -7.96 -11.10
C ILE A 47 -0.25 -6.97 -11.61
N SER A 48 0.21 -7.17 -12.85
CA SER A 48 1.20 -6.31 -13.52
C SER A 48 2.45 -6.07 -12.66
N ASP A 49 2.84 -7.06 -11.85
CA ASP A 49 4.01 -6.96 -10.97
C ASP A 49 3.98 -5.73 -10.06
N PHE A 50 2.80 -5.32 -9.65
CA PHE A 50 2.61 -4.14 -8.81
C PHE A 50 3.45 -4.19 -7.54
N HIS A 51 3.64 -5.40 -6.99
CA HIS A 51 4.43 -5.60 -5.78
C HIS A 51 5.92 -5.28 -6.00
N CYS A 52 6.38 -5.13 -7.23
CA CYS A 52 7.77 -4.79 -7.55
C CYS A 52 8.01 -3.28 -7.57
N LEU A 53 6.97 -2.47 -7.50
CA LEU A 53 7.12 -1.02 -7.49
C LEU A 53 7.64 -0.55 -6.13
N SER A 54 8.23 0.64 -6.09
CA SER A 54 8.82 1.15 -4.85
C SER A 54 7.76 1.43 -3.78
N ASP A 55 8.20 1.37 -2.52
CA ASP A 55 7.32 1.67 -1.39
C ASP A 55 6.74 3.07 -1.51
N ALA A 56 7.57 4.04 -1.91
CA ALA A 56 7.13 5.43 -2.07
C ALA A 56 6.07 5.57 -3.16
N TYR A 57 6.28 4.91 -4.29
CA TYR A 57 5.32 4.95 -5.39
C TYR A 57 3.98 4.36 -4.97
N LEU A 58 4.01 3.21 -4.32
CA LEU A 58 2.79 2.52 -3.90
C LEU A 58 2.04 3.32 -2.83
N THR A 59 2.77 3.97 -1.93
CA THR A 59 2.17 4.85 -0.92
C THR A 59 1.44 6.02 -1.58
N GLU A 60 2.07 6.65 -2.58
CA GLU A 60 1.44 7.75 -3.31
C GLU A 60 0.20 7.29 -4.08
N GLU A 61 0.23 6.07 -4.64
CA GLU A 61 -0.93 5.53 -5.34
C GLU A 61 -2.11 5.36 -4.39
N ILE A 62 -1.86 4.92 -3.16
CA ILE A 62 -2.92 4.78 -2.17
C ILE A 62 -3.51 6.14 -1.83
N ILE A 63 -2.65 7.14 -1.65
CA ILE A 63 -3.11 8.49 -1.33
C ILE A 63 -3.97 9.05 -2.47
N LEU A 64 -3.57 8.81 -3.72
CA LEU A 64 -4.36 9.21 -4.87
C LEU A 64 -5.73 8.55 -4.89
N GLU A 65 -5.80 7.27 -4.58
CA GLU A 65 -7.09 6.56 -4.48
C GLU A 65 -8.00 7.23 -3.46
N LEU A 66 -7.45 7.54 -2.28
CA LEU A 66 -8.21 8.15 -1.20
C LEU A 66 -8.70 9.54 -1.57
N THR A 67 -7.87 10.30 -2.25
CA THR A 67 -8.23 11.65 -2.71
C THR A 67 -9.33 11.58 -3.78
N ASN A 68 -9.21 10.65 -4.72
CA ASN A 68 -10.19 10.52 -5.80
C ASN A 68 -11.55 10.05 -5.30
N LYS A 69 -11.59 9.30 -4.23
CA LYS A 69 -12.86 8.85 -3.66
C LYS A 69 -13.72 9.98 -3.11
N LEU A 70 -13.11 11.14 -2.89
CA LEU A 70 -13.81 12.30 -2.34
C LEU A 70 -14.42 13.19 -3.43
N VAL A 71 -14.18 12.85 -4.68
CA VAL A 71 -14.67 13.64 -5.83
C VAL A 71 -16.01 13.13 -6.32
#